data_82d77cc1b2013e1fd1eef99272d57001
#
_entry.id   82d77cc1b2013e1fd1eef99272d57001
#
_cell.length_a   1.000
_cell.length_b   1.000
_cell.length_c   1.000
_cell.angle_alpha   90.00
_cell.angle_beta   90.00
_cell.angle_gamma   90.00
#
_symmetry.space_group_name_H-M   'P 1'
#
loop_
_entity.id
_entity.type
_entity.pdbx_description
1 polymer ?
#
loop_
_entity_poly.entity_id
_entity_poly.type
_entity_poly.pdbx_seq_one_letter_code
_entity_poly.pdbx_strand_id
1 'polypeptide(L)'
;LLLLDEADDFLCKRSYDSNHNSLVSVFLRKLEYYQGIMLLTTNRVKDFDEAVQSRIHVGLKYGPLGIDTRKEIWRSFLETAKTEKGDAVYSDMQLNSLAEHSLNGRQASVPRYRRMASLC
;
A
#
# COMPACT_ATOMS: atom_id res chain seq x y z
N LEU A 1 2.93 -7.55 18.70
CA LEU A 1 2.55 -6.89 17.46
C LEU A 1 2.33 -7.95 16.39
N LEU A 2 1.18 -7.92 15.71
CA LEU A 2 0.84 -8.79 14.60
C LEU A 2 0.47 -7.92 13.39
N LEU A 3 1.00 -8.25 12.22
CA LEU A 3 0.62 -7.63 10.95
C LEU A 3 -0.08 -8.68 10.06
N LEU A 4 -1.28 -8.37 9.60
CA LEU A 4 -1.99 -9.14 8.59
C LEU A 4 -2.13 -8.27 7.34
N ASP A 5 -1.35 -8.59 6.33
CA ASP A 5 -1.36 -7.90 5.04
C ASP A 5 -2.43 -8.49 4.13
N GLU A 6 -3.05 -7.64 3.28
CA GLU A 6 -4.15 -8.02 2.37
C GLU A 6 -5.28 -8.77 3.10
N ALA A 7 -5.70 -8.22 4.25
CA ALA A 7 -6.65 -8.86 5.15
C ALA A 7 -8.03 -9.11 4.52
N ASP A 8 -8.36 -8.44 3.45
CA ASP A 8 -9.62 -8.62 2.71
C ASP A 8 -9.73 -10.03 2.09
N ASP A 9 -8.65 -10.69 1.76
CA ASP A 9 -8.66 -12.05 1.25
C ASP A 9 -9.23 -13.06 2.26
N PHE A 10 -9.12 -12.75 3.55
CA PHE A 10 -9.54 -13.62 4.65
C PHE A 10 -10.79 -13.12 5.38
N LEU A 11 -11.05 -11.81 5.36
CA LEU A 11 -12.02 -11.16 6.24
C LEU A 11 -13.17 -10.48 5.51
N CYS A 12 -13.36 -10.79 4.22
CA CYS A 12 -14.49 -10.26 3.47
C CYS A 12 -15.83 -10.85 3.97
N LYS A 13 -16.89 -10.14 3.60
CA LYS A 13 -18.27 -10.51 3.96
C LYS A 13 -18.54 -11.98 3.66
N ARG A 14 -19.29 -12.59 4.56
CA ARG A 14 -19.70 -13.99 4.44
C ARG A 14 -20.35 -14.25 3.10
N SER A 15 -19.90 -15.32 2.45
CA SER A 15 -20.41 -15.79 1.17
C SER A 15 -21.13 -17.15 1.33
N TYR A 16 -21.57 -17.71 0.24
CA TYR A 16 -22.12 -19.07 0.22
C TYR A 16 -21.08 -20.16 0.51
N ASP A 17 -19.79 -19.80 0.56
CA ASP A 17 -18.71 -20.74 0.91
C ASP A 17 -18.62 -20.92 2.44
N SER A 18 -19.01 -22.10 2.90
CA SER A 18 -18.99 -22.47 4.32
C SER A 18 -17.57 -22.50 4.91
N ASN A 19 -16.55 -22.83 4.11
CA ASN A 19 -15.16 -22.86 4.55
C ASN A 19 -14.66 -21.46 4.87
N HIS A 20 -14.96 -20.50 4.00
CA HIS A 20 -14.63 -19.09 4.22
C HIS A 20 -15.30 -18.53 5.48
N ASN A 21 -16.59 -18.80 5.65
CA ASN A 21 -17.37 -18.36 6.83
C ASN A 21 -16.80 -18.95 8.13
N SER A 22 -16.32 -20.19 8.10
CA SER A 22 -15.67 -20.82 9.24
C SER A 22 -14.35 -20.13 9.58
N LEU A 23 -13.54 -19.76 8.59
CA LEU A 23 -12.29 -19.04 8.77
C LEU A 23 -12.52 -17.66 9.45
N VAL A 24 -13.46 -16.88 8.93
CA VAL A 24 -13.85 -15.59 9.51
C VAL A 24 -14.28 -15.74 10.96
N SER A 25 -15.09 -16.76 11.26
CA SER A 25 -15.57 -17.01 12.61
C SER A 25 -14.44 -17.38 13.60
N VAL A 26 -13.49 -18.19 13.17
CA VAL A 26 -12.31 -18.54 13.97
C VAL A 26 -11.44 -17.30 14.20
N PHE A 27 -11.24 -16.49 13.16
CA PHE A 27 -10.45 -15.27 13.27
C PHE A 27 -11.09 -14.28 14.25
N LEU A 28 -12.40 -14.03 14.15
CA LEU A 28 -13.13 -13.16 15.06
C LEU A 28 -12.99 -13.60 16.53
N ARG A 29 -13.07 -14.91 16.77
CA ARG A 29 -12.85 -15.47 18.12
C ARG A 29 -11.42 -15.24 18.61
N LYS A 30 -10.42 -15.39 17.74
CA LYS A 30 -9.03 -15.12 18.10
C LYS A 30 -8.77 -13.64 18.37
N LEU A 31 -9.38 -12.73 17.58
CA LEU A 31 -9.32 -11.30 17.82
C LEU A 31 -9.84 -10.91 19.21
N GLU A 32 -10.92 -11.51 19.66
CA GLU A 32 -11.57 -11.19 20.93
C GLU A 32 -10.66 -11.44 22.15
N TYR A 33 -9.77 -12.43 22.05
CA TYR A 33 -8.82 -12.79 23.11
C TYR A 33 -7.39 -12.31 22.86
N TYR A 34 -7.15 -11.59 21.77
CA TYR A 34 -5.80 -11.14 21.43
C TYR A 34 -5.41 -9.90 22.25
N GLN A 35 -4.41 -10.08 23.13
CA GLN A 35 -3.91 -9.02 24.02
C GLN A 35 -2.71 -8.29 23.44
N GLY A 36 -2.79 -7.85 22.20
CA GLY A 36 -1.71 -7.17 21.54
C GLY A 36 -2.18 -6.15 20.52
N ILE A 37 -1.24 -5.51 19.85
CA ILE A 37 -1.53 -4.60 18.74
C ILE A 37 -1.56 -5.41 17.46
N MET A 38 -2.66 -5.32 16.72
CA MET A 38 -2.83 -5.92 15.41
C MET A 38 -2.99 -4.83 14.35
N LEU A 39 -2.20 -4.93 13.30
CA LEU A 39 -2.28 -4.07 12.12
C LEU A 39 -2.86 -4.89 10.96
N LEU A 40 -3.89 -4.37 10.34
CA LEU A 40 -4.50 -4.96 9.14
C LEU A 40 -4.28 -4.00 7.98
N THR A 41 -3.84 -4.50 6.84
CA THR A 41 -3.82 -3.72 5.60
C THR A 41 -4.87 -4.26 4.64
N THR A 42 -5.51 -3.36 3.90
CA THR A 42 -6.47 -3.70 2.86
C THR A 42 -6.65 -2.55 1.90
N ASN A 43 -7.00 -2.83 0.67
CA ASN A 43 -7.48 -1.87 -0.31
C ASN A 43 -9.02 -1.90 -0.45
N ARG A 44 -9.72 -2.79 0.29
CA ARG A 44 -11.14 -3.10 0.15
C ARG A 44 -11.90 -3.10 1.49
N VAL A 45 -11.72 -2.03 2.29
CA VAL A 45 -12.33 -1.91 3.64
C VAL A 45 -13.84 -2.15 3.64
N LYS A 46 -14.54 -1.76 2.55
CA LYS A 46 -16.00 -1.92 2.43
C LYS A 46 -16.46 -3.38 2.32
N ASP A 47 -15.55 -4.27 1.95
CA ASP A 47 -15.83 -5.68 1.75
C ASP A 47 -15.65 -6.51 3.03
N PHE A 48 -15.12 -5.90 4.09
CA PHE A 48 -15.00 -6.58 5.38
C PHE A 48 -16.35 -6.94 5.96
N ASP A 49 -16.41 -8.11 6.62
CA ASP A 49 -17.55 -8.51 7.45
C ASP A 49 -17.81 -7.44 8.53
N GLU A 50 -19.08 -7.15 8.81
CA GLU A 50 -19.47 -6.12 9.78
C GLU A 50 -18.94 -6.40 11.18
N ALA A 51 -18.85 -7.68 11.56
CA ALA A 51 -18.27 -8.08 12.83
C ALA A 51 -16.76 -7.80 12.92
N VAL A 52 -16.02 -7.85 11.81
CA VAL A 52 -14.63 -7.41 11.73
C VAL A 52 -14.55 -5.90 11.86
N GLN A 53 -15.37 -5.16 11.11
CA GLN A 53 -15.37 -3.70 11.14
C GLN A 53 -15.66 -3.14 12.53
N SER A 54 -16.58 -3.76 13.28
CA SER A 54 -16.94 -3.33 14.64
C SER A 54 -15.81 -3.50 15.68
N ARG A 55 -14.78 -4.27 15.36
CA ARG A 55 -13.61 -4.52 16.23
C ARG A 55 -12.38 -3.70 15.85
N ILE A 56 -12.46 -2.93 14.76
CA ILE A 56 -11.39 -2.02 14.35
C ILE A 56 -11.46 -0.75 15.21
N HIS A 57 -10.44 -0.50 16.01
CA HIS A 57 -10.38 0.67 16.88
C HIS A 57 -9.97 1.94 16.13
N VAL A 58 -9.08 1.83 15.16
CA VAL A 58 -8.54 2.96 14.38
C VAL A 58 -8.41 2.57 12.93
N GLY A 59 -9.01 3.35 12.04
CA GLY A 59 -8.85 3.20 10.59
C GLY A 59 -8.02 4.35 10.01
N LEU A 60 -6.91 4.03 9.37
CA LEU A 60 -6.07 4.99 8.65
C LEU A 60 -6.29 4.81 7.14
N LYS A 61 -6.81 5.85 6.50
CA LYS A 61 -7.02 5.84 5.07
C LYS A 61 -5.91 6.60 4.37
N TYR A 62 -5.19 5.92 3.51
CA TYR A 62 -4.22 6.53 2.61
C TYR A 62 -4.91 6.92 1.30
N GLY A 63 -4.93 8.23 1.02
CA GLY A 63 -5.43 8.76 -0.26
C GLY A 63 -4.40 8.67 -1.39
N PRO A 64 -4.75 9.12 -2.60
CA PRO A 64 -3.78 9.26 -3.67
C PRO A 64 -2.66 10.22 -3.24
N LEU A 65 -1.45 9.95 -3.71
CA LEU A 65 -0.29 10.75 -3.40
C LEU A 65 -0.44 12.16 -3.99
N GLY A 66 -0.21 13.19 -3.17
CA GLY A 66 -0.08 14.58 -3.63
C GLY A 66 1.16 14.78 -4.51
N ILE A 67 1.19 15.89 -5.25
CA ILE A 67 2.33 16.22 -6.16
C ILE A 67 3.63 16.31 -5.37
N ASP A 68 3.63 16.97 -4.22
CA ASP A 68 4.82 17.13 -3.38
C ASP A 68 5.34 15.79 -2.87
N THR A 69 4.45 14.94 -2.39
CA THR A 69 4.82 13.58 -1.94
C THR A 69 5.39 12.75 -3.09
N ARG A 70 4.79 12.83 -4.30
CA ARG A 70 5.33 12.16 -5.49
C ARG A 70 6.72 12.68 -5.85
N LYS A 71 6.93 13.99 -5.75
CA LYS A 71 8.24 14.62 -5.98
C LYS A 71 9.31 14.10 -5.02
N GLU A 72 8.98 14.00 -3.73
CA GLU A 72 9.89 13.42 -2.74
C GLU A 72 10.22 11.95 -3.01
N ILE A 73 9.22 11.16 -3.37
CA ILE A 73 9.41 9.76 -3.74
C ILE A 73 10.33 9.65 -4.96
N TRP A 74 10.10 10.45 -6.01
CA TRP A 74 10.96 10.47 -7.18
C TRP A 74 12.39 10.88 -6.84
N ARG A 75 12.57 11.90 -6.01
CA ARG A 75 13.90 12.33 -5.54
C ARG A 75 14.64 11.18 -4.86
N SER A 76 14.01 10.53 -3.90
CA SER A 76 14.59 9.40 -3.19
C SER A 76 14.99 8.24 -4.12
N PHE A 77 14.17 7.93 -5.13
CA PHE A 77 14.52 6.90 -6.11
C PHE A 77 15.67 7.31 -7.02
N LEU A 78 15.71 8.56 -7.47
CA LEU A 78 16.77 9.05 -8.34
C LEU A 78 18.12 9.13 -7.60
N GLU A 79 18.13 9.54 -6.33
CA GLU A 79 19.32 9.57 -5.48
C GLU A 79 19.91 8.17 -5.21
N THR A 80 19.05 7.15 -5.18
CA THR A 80 19.47 5.75 -5.00
C THR A 80 19.74 5.01 -6.31
N ALA A 81 19.34 5.58 -7.44
CA ALA A 81 19.50 4.96 -8.75
C ALA A 81 20.95 5.08 -9.22
N LYS A 82 21.66 3.95 -9.25
CA LYS A 82 22.97 3.84 -9.90
C LYS A 82 22.79 3.40 -11.35
N THR A 83 23.31 4.15 -12.28
CA THR A 83 23.36 3.80 -13.71
C THR A 83 24.76 3.32 -14.09
N GLU A 84 24.91 2.70 -15.25
CA GLU A 84 26.22 2.31 -15.79
C GLU A 84 27.15 3.53 -16.02
N LYS A 85 26.58 4.73 -16.14
CA LYS A 85 27.29 6.01 -16.35
C LYS A 85 27.51 6.81 -15.07
N GLY A 86 27.16 6.27 -13.89
CA GLY A 86 27.25 6.95 -12.61
C GLY A 86 25.87 7.26 -11.99
N ASP A 87 25.85 8.23 -11.08
CA ASP A 87 24.64 8.65 -10.38
C ASP A 87 23.67 9.37 -11.35
N ALA A 88 22.37 9.24 -11.09
CA ALA A 88 21.36 9.91 -11.91
C ALA A 88 21.44 11.43 -11.72
N VAL A 89 21.67 12.15 -12.82
CA VAL A 89 21.65 13.62 -12.85
C VAL A 89 20.28 14.08 -13.33
N TYR A 90 19.62 14.93 -12.57
CA TYR A 90 18.30 15.47 -12.92
C TYR A 90 18.16 16.92 -12.48
N SER A 91 17.34 17.67 -13.16
CA SER A 91 16.96 19.04 -12.81
C SER A 91 15.63 19.06 -12.05
N ASP A 92 15.38 20.15 -11.31
CA ASP A 92 14.09 20.36 -10.64
C ASP A 92 12.91 20.40 -11.62
N MET A 93 13.14 20.86 -12.85
CA MET A 93 12.12 20.87 -13.90
C MET A 93 11.72 19.45 -14.30
N GLN A 94 12.68 18.56 -14.49
CA GLN A 94 12.46 17.16 -14.80
C GLN A 94 11.75 16.44 -13.63
N LEU A 95 12.15 16.74 -12.39
CA LEU A 95 11.53 16.18 -11.20
C LEU A 95 10.06 16.62 -11.07
N ASN A 96 9.74 17.88 -11.38
CA ASN A 96 8.39 18.38 -11.42
C ASN A 96 7.54 17.67 -12.49
N SER A 97 8.07 17.52 -13.70
CA SER A 97 7.39 16.81 -14.79
C SER A 97 7.11 15.35 -14.41
N LEU A 98 8.04 14.66 -13.77
CA LEU A 98 7.83 13.30 -13.26
C LEU A 98 6.73 13.26 -12.18
N ALA A 99 6.66 14.26 -11.32
CA ALA A 99 5.67 14.33 -10.24
C ALA A 99 4.24 14.65 -10.74
N GLU A 100 4.08 15.23 -11.92
CA GLU A 100 2.78 15.45 -12.55
C GLU A 100 2.10 14.13 -12.95
N HIS A 101 2.88 13.10 -13.29
CA HIS A 101 2.31 11.80 -13.59
C HIS A 101 1.64 11.19 -12.36
N SER A 102 0.36 10.80 -12.50
CA SER A 102 -0.42 10.18 -11.43
C SER A 102 0.03 8.74 -11.21
N LEU A 103 1.10 8.57 -10.44
CA LEU A 103 1.67 7.27 -10.08
C LEU A 103 1.50 7.04 -8.57
N ASN A 104 1.27 5.78 -8.21
CA ASN A 104 1.40 5.36 -6.81
C ASN A 104 2.86 4.96 -6.51
N GLY A 105 3.22 4.83 -5.22
CA GLY A 105 4.58 4.51 -4.80
C GLY A 105 5.12 3.20 -5.40
N ARG A 106 4.25 2.19 -5.56
CA ARG A 106 4.62 0.91 -6.21
C ARG A 106 4.94 1.11 -7.70
N GLN A 107 4.16 1.90 -8.41
CA GLN A 107 4.41 2.19 -9.82
C GLN A 107 5.71 2.98 -10.03
N ALA A 108 6.01 3.94 -9.16
CA ALA A 108 7.25 4.70 -9.21
C ALA A 108 8.49 3.80 -8.99
N SER A 109 8.38 2.71 -8.24
CA SER A 109 9.49 1.77 -7.98
C SER A 109 9.74 0.75 -9.12
N VAL A 110 8.84 0.65 -10.11
CA VAL A 110 8.96 -0.34 -11.19
C VAL A 110 10.08 0.04 -12.17
N PRO A 111 10.93 -0.92 -12.61
CA PRO A 111 12.07 -0.68 -13.53
C PRO A 111 11.71 0.04 -14.83
N ARG A 112 10.45 -0.03 -15.27
CA ARG A 112 9.93 0.63 -16.48
C ARG A 112 10.07 2.15 -16.40
N TYR A 113 9.83 2.74 -15.24
CA TYR A 113 9.94 4.18 -15.01
C TYR A 113 11.37 4.60 -14.68
N ARG A 114 12.18 3.69 -14.13
CA ARG A 114 13.65 3.90 -14.01
C ARG A 114 14.31 4.09 -15.39
N ARG A 115 13.81 3.42 -16.43
CA ARG A 115 14.29 3.59 -17.80
C ARG A 115 13.89 4.92 -18.44
N MET A 116 12.73 5.49 -18.07
CA MET A 116 12.32 6.81 -18.57
C MET A 116 13.18 7.93 -17.96
N ALA A 117 13.58 7.80 -16.71
CA ALA A 117 14.49 8.75 -16.07
C ALA A 117 15.92 8.72 -16.63
N SER A 118 16.31 7.67 -17.38
CA SER A 118 17.60 7.56 -18.04
C SER A 118 17.60 8.09 -19.49
N LEU A 119 16.47 8.56 -20.00
CA LEU A 119 16.31 9.10 -21.34
C LEU A 119 16.12 10.64 -21.33
N CYS A 120 16.06 11.24 -20.16
CA CYS A 120 16.19 12.68 -19.91
C CYS A 120 17.58 12.99 -19.42
#